data_c9602560db747243b7ab017981184d0f
#
_entry.id   c9602560db747243b7ab017981184d0f
#
_cell.length_a   1.000
_cell.length_b   1.000
_cell.length_c   1.000
_cell.angle_alpha   90.00
_cell.angle_beta   90.00
_cell.angle_gamma   90.00
#
_symmetry.space_group_name_H-M   'P 1'
#
loop_
_entity.id
_entity.type
_entity.pdbx_description
1 polymer ?
#
loop_
_entity_poly.entity_id
_entity_poly.type
_entity_poly.pdbx_seq_one_letter_code
_entity_poly.pdbx_strand_id
1 'polypeptide(L)'
;LILGAAGEGIYGVSSDGLTTFLNPAAEEMLGYRADELVGQDMHEIIHHHRVDGSIFPTHECPIYNAFKEGKINSVDNEVFWKKDGTPIPVEYTSTPIIDSGRVIGAVIVFRDTTERRNTEETLRAALIENAALRERLEMENAYLQEEIRNRGNHHNIIGNSESLNTRLAQIGLVGPTDANVLISGESGTGKELVAHAIH
;
A
#
# COMPACT_ATOMS: atom_id res chain seq x y z
N LEU A 1 4.99 -5.29 -36.21
CA LEU A 1 6.15 -4.90 -35.39
C LEU A 1 5.72 -4.13 -34.12
N ILE A 2 4.77 -3.19 -34.21
CA ILE A 2 4.36 -2.36 -33.03
C ILE A 2 3.64 -3.20 -31.98
N LEU A 3 2.70 -4.05 -32.37
CA LEU A 3 1.94 -4.90 -31.42
C LEU A 3 2.82 -5.93 -30.71
N GLY A 4 3.92 -6.38 -31.32
CA GLY A 4 4.85 -7.33 -30.70
C GLY A 4 5.84 -6.72 -29.71
N ALA A 5 5.94 -5.39 -29.63
CA ALA A 5 6.81 -4.68 -28.71
C ALA A 5 6.04 -4.06 -27.51
N ALA A 6 4.71 -4.19 -27.49
CA ALA A 6 3.90 -3.72 -26.38
C ALA A 6 4.02 -4.68 -25.20
N GLY A 7 4.32 -4.14 -24.01
CA GLY A 7 4.31 -4.91 -22.76
C GLY A 7 2.90 -5.17 -22.20
N GLU A 8 1.88 -4.62 -22.84
CA GLU A 8 0.46 -4.81 -22.50
C GLU A 8 -0.14 -5.89 -23.38
N GLY A 9 -1.07 -6.66 -22.83
CA GLY A 9 -1.85 -7.60 -23.60
C GLY A 9 -2.83 -6.86 -24.53
N ILE A 10 -2.81 -7.20 -25.82
CA ILE A 10 -3.69 -6.60 -26.82
C ILE A 10 -4.39 -7.71 -27.59
N TYR A 11 -5.71 -7.64 -27.67
CA TYR A 11 -6.47 -8.51 -28.56
C TYR A 11 -7.62 -7.77 -29.22
N GLY A 12 -8.08 -8.28 -30.33
CA GLY A 12 -9.21 -7.76 -31.07
C GLY A 12 -10.39 -8.72 -31.08
N VAL A 13 -11.61 -8.18 -31.12
CA VAL A 13 -12.83 -8.94 -31.34
C VAL A 13 -13.60 -8.36 -32.51
N SER A 14 -14.31 -9.23 -33.24
CA SER A 14 -15.24 -8.83 -34.33
C SER A 14 -16.53 -8.28 -33.71
N SER A 15 -17.44 -7.79 -34.60
CA SER A 15 -18.80 -7.40 -34.22
C SER A 15 -19.64 -8.53 -33.62
N ASP A 16 -19.24 -9.78 -33.83
CA ASP A 16 -19.91 -10.97 -33.29
C ASP A 16 -19.27 -11.45 -31.98
N GLY A 17 -18.23 -10.76 -31.48
CA GLY A 17 -17.51 -11.09 -30.23
C GLY A 17 -16.40 -12.13 -30.42
N LEU A 18 -16.14 -12.57 -31.65
CA LEU A 18 -15.10 -13.56 -31.91
C LEU A 18 -13.71 -12.90 -31.96
N THR A 19 -12.75 -13.53 -31.36
CA THR A 19 -11.35 -13.09 -31.35
C THR A 19 -10.78 -13.01 -32.76
N THR A 20 -10.15 -11.90 -33.12
CA THR A 20 -9.53 -11.67 -34.42
C THR A 20 -8.03 -11.76 -34.43
N PHE A 21 -7.40 -11.33 -33.34
CA PHE A 21 -5.96 -11.42 -33.14
C PHE A 21 -5.59 -11.31 -31.63
N LEU A 22 -4.39 -11.77 -31.27
CA LEU A 22 -3.72 -11.50 -30.01
C LEU A 22 -2.28 -11.06 -30.29
N ASN A 23 -1.74 -10.20 -29.43
CA ASN A 23 -0.30 -9.93 -29.44
C ASN A 23 0.45 -10.92 -28.54
N PRO A 24 1.78 -11.04 -28.67
CA PRO A 24 2.59 -11.98 -27.86
C PRO A 24 2.45 -11.76 -26.35
N ALA A 25 2.30 -10.52 -25.88
CA ALA A 25 2.12 -10.25 -24.45
C ALA A 25 0.79 -10.83 -23.93
N ALA A 26 -0.29 -10.75 -24.72
CA ALA A 26 -1.58 -11.36 -24.37
C ALA A 26 -1.46 -12.90 -24.31
N GLU A 27 -0.74 -13.51 -25.26
CA GLU A 27 -0.49 -14.97 -25.24
C GLU A 27 0.24 -15.37 -23.95
N GLU A 28 1.29 -14.65 -23.58
CA GLU A 28 2.08 -14.91 -22.38
C GLU A 28 1.27 -14.73 -21.09
N MET A 29 0.53 -13.63 -20.97
CA MET A 29 -0.29 -13.33 -19.79
C MET A 29 -1.42 -14.33 -19.60
N LEU A 30 -2.10 -14.74 -20.69
CA LEU A 30 -3.27 -15.62 -20.65
C LEU A 30 -2.89 -17.12 -20.71
N GLY A 31 -1.67 -17.44 -21.16
CA GLY A 31 -1.21 -18.81 -21.35
C GLY A 31 -1.83 -19.53 -22.56
N TYR A 32 -2.50 -18.81 -23.45
CA TYR A 32 -3.07 -19.32 -24.69
C TYR A 32 -2.23 -18.85 -25.87
N ARG A 33 -2.21 -19.65 -26.92
CA ARG A 33 -1.66 -19.25 -28.22
C ARG A 33 -2.73 -18.58 -29.05
N ALA A 34 -2.36 -17.65 -29.92
CA ALA A 34 -3.31 -16.96 -30.78
C ALA A 34 -4.14 -17.93 -31.64
N ASP A 35 -3.52 -19.03 -32.14
CA ASP A 35 -4.21 -20.04 -32.94
C ASP A 35 -5.27 -20.84 -32.16
N GLU A 36 -5.25 -20.82 -30.83
CA GLU A 36 -6.28 -21.45 -29.98
C GLU A 36 -7.48 -20.53 -29.72
N LEU A 37 -7.26 -19.22 -29.77
CA LEU A 37 -8.29 -18.23 -29.42
C LEU A 37 -8.89 -17.51 -30.61
N VAL A 38 -8.16 -17.36 -31.71
CA VAL A 38 -8.71 -16.72 -32.92
C VAL A 38 -9.92 -17.49 -33.45
N GLY A 39 -11.03 -16.78 -33.64
CA GLY A 39 -12.31 -17.35 -34.03
C GLY A 39 -13.17 -17.88 -32.89
N GLN A 40 -12.69 -17.82 -31.64
CA GLN A 40 -13.45 -18.22 -30.45
C GLN A 40 -14.05 -17.00 -29.75
N ASP A 41 -15.12 -17.23 -28.98
CA ASP A 41 -15.69 -16.20 -28.09
C ASP A 41 -14.77 -15.97 -26.88
N MET A 42 -14.17 -14.79 -26.83
CA MET A 42 -13.21 -14.45 -25.78
C MET A 42 -13.87 -14.36 -24.40
N HIS A 43 -15.13 -13.93 -24.33
CA HIS A 43 -15.85 -13.84 -23.07
C HIS A 43 -16.05 -15.21 -22.43
N GLU A 44 -16.38 -16.21 -23.19
CA GLU A 44 -16.59 -17.58 -22.68
C GLU A 44 -15.30 -18.25 -22.22
N ILE A 45 -14.13 -17.77 -22.70
CA ILE A 45 -12.84 -18.42 -22.40
C ILE A 45 -12.11 -17.72 -21.27
N ILE A 46 -12.00 -16.40 -21.28
CA ILE A 46 -11.16 -15.67 -20.32
C ILE A 46 -11.95 -14.75 -19.39
N HIS A 47 -13.25 -14.50 -19.65
CA HIS A 47 -14.02 -13.48 -18.91
C HIS A 47 -15.37 -13.99 -18.41
N HIS A 48 -15.50 -15.29 -18.23
CA HIS A 48 -16.75 -16.01 -17.93
C HIS A 48 -17.20 -15.94 -16.46
N HIS A 49 -16.30 -15.67 -15.51
CA HIS A 49 -16.61 -15.63 -14.08
C HIS A 49 -15.96 -14.40 -13.45
N ARG A 50 -16.61 -13.88 -12.40
CA ARG A 50 -16.06 -12.85 -11.52
C ARG A 50 -15.05 -13.45 -10.53
N VAL A 51 -14.36 -12.59 -9.81
CA VAL A 51 -13.36 -12.98 -8.79
C VAL A 51 -13.96 -13.83 -7.66
N ASP A 52 -15.25 -13.64 -7.35
CA ASP A 52 -15.99 -14.40 -6.34
C ASP A 52 -16.49 -15.76 -6.85
N GLY A 53 -16.19 -16.12 -8.10
CA GLY A 53 -16.60 -17.37 -8.73
C GLY A 53 -18.02 -17.34 -9.30
N SER A 54 -18.74 -16.23 -9.22
CA SER A 54 -20.05 -16.09 -9.85
C SER A 54 -19.89 -15.97 -11.38
N ILE A 55 -20.90 -16.45 -12.11
CA ILE A 55 -20.93 -16.33 -13.58
C ILE A 55 -20.99 -14.84 -13.94
N PHE A 56 -20.16 -14.43 -14.91
CA PHE A 56 -20.22 -13.09 -15.47
C PHE A 56 -21.03 -13.11 -16.77
N PRO A 57 -22.28 -12.60 -16.77
CA PRO A 57 -23.09 -12.64 -17.96
C PRO A 57 -22.54 -11.77 -19.08
N THR A 58 -22.59 -12.26 -20.32
CA THR A 58 -22.06 -11.54 -21.51
C THR A 58 -22.68 -10.15 -21.68
N HIS A 59 -23.97 -9.97 -21.35
CA HIS A 59 -24.65 -8.69 -21.48
C HIS A 59 -24.22 -7.63 -20.45
N GLU A 60 -23.56 -8.04 -19.37
CA GLU A 60 -22.97 -7.14 -18.38
C GLU A 60 -21.50 -6.84 -18.68
N CYS A 61 -20.90 -7.54 -19.64
CA CYS A 61 -19.48 -7.41 -19.98
C CYS A 61 -19.20 -6.06 -20.66
N PRO A 62 -18.32 -5.20 -20.09
CA PRO A 62 -17.97 -3.92 -20.69
C PRO A 62 -17.32 -4.05 -22.07
N ILE A 63 -16.61 -5.16 -22.31
CA ILE A 63 -16.00 -5.46 -23.62
C ILE A 63 -17.09 -5.70 -24.66
N TYR A 64 -18.11 -6.49 -24.30
CA TYR A 64 -19.27 -6.73 -25.17
C TYR A 64 -19.99 -5.44 -25.52
N ASN A 65 -20.19 -4.57 -24.52
CA ASN A 65 -20.83 -3.27 -24.72
C ASN A 65 -20.03 -2.35 -25.65
N ALA A 66 -18.70 -2.44 -25.66
CA ALA A 66 -17.85 -1.63 -26.53
C ALA A 66 -18.16 -1.88 -28.02
N PHE A 67 -18.22 -3.13 -28.45
CA PHE A 67 -18.51 -3.43 -29.88
C PHE A 67 -20.00 -3.44 -30.23
N LYS A 68 -20.90 -3.53 -29.25
CA LYS A 68 -22.34 -3.42 -29.49
C LYS A 68 -22.84 -1.98 -29.47
N GLU A 69 -22.38 -1.17 -28.50
CA GLU A 69 -22.83 0.21 -28.32
C GLU A 69 -21.89 1.26 -28.94
N GLY A 70 -20.71 0.85 -29.38
CA GLY A 70 -19.71 1.76 -29.93
C GLY A 70 -19.11 2.72 -28.91
N LYS A 71 -19.07 2.32 -27.63
CA LYS A 71 -18.54 3.15 -26.53
C LYS A 71 -17.21 2.60 -26.03
N ILE A 72 -16.30 3.53 -25.67
CA ILE A 72 -15.06 3.17 -24.98
C ILE A 72 -15.40 2.87 -23.53
N ASN A 73 -14.92 1.74 -23.03
CA ASN A 73 -15.03 1.36 -21.61
C ASN A 73 -13.63 1.13 -21.02
N SER A 74 -13.39 1.69 -19.84
CA SER A 74 -12.20 1.42 -19.04
C SER A 74 -12.61 0.81 -17.71
N VAL A 75 -11.95 -0.26 -17.33
CA VAL A 75 -12.22 -1.04 -16.13
C VAL A 75 -10.91 -1.32 -15.43
N ASP A 76 -10.85 -1.11 -14.11
CA ASP A 76 -9.64 -1.19 -13.29
C ASP A 76 -9.65 -2.32 -12.25
N ASN A 77 -10.73 -3.10 -12.18
CA ASN A 77 -10.91 -4.08 -11.12
C ASN A 77 -11.68 -5.32 -11.56
N GLU A 78 -11.20 -6.00 -12.60
CA GLU A 78 -11.75 -7.26 -13.07
C GLU A 78 -10.67 -8.35 -13.12
N VAL A 79 -11.07 -9.56 -13.50
CA VAL A 79 -10.18 -10.70 -13.65
C VAL A 79 -10.36 -11.33 -15.03
N PHE A 80 -9.24 -11.74 -15.64
CA PHE A 80 -9.24 -12.67 -16.73
C PHE A 80 -8.76 -14.03 -16.27
N TRP A 81 -9.25 -15.08 -16.91
CA TRP A 81 -8.92 -16.45 -16.56
C TRP A 81 -7.89 -17.01 -17.52
N LYS A 82 -6.80 -17.52 -16.97
CA LYS A 82 -5.74 -18.18 -17.76
C LYS A 82 -6.17 -19.56 -18.21
N LYS A 83 -5.42 -20.12 -19.16
CA LYS A 83 -5.60 -21.49 -19.66
C LYS A 83 -5.49 -22.56 -18.57
N ASP A 84 -4.70 -22.32 -17.55
CA ASP A 84 -4.54 -23.23 -16.40
C ASP A 84 -5.66 -23.10 -15.35
N GLY A 85 -6.64 -22.24 -15.59
CA GLY A 85 -7.75 -21.97 -14.68
C GLY A 85 -7.44 -21.00 -13.55
N THR A 86 -6.27 -20.36 -13.55
CA THR A 86 -5.95 -19.33 -12.55
C THR A 86 -6.45 -17.96 -12.99
N PRO A 87 -7.06 -17.15 -12.10
CA PRO A 87 -7.45 -15.79 -12.42
C PRO A 87 -6.23 -14.85 -12.34
N ILE A 88 -6.16 -13.88 -13.25
CA ILE A 88 -5.27 -12.73 -13.16
C ILE A 88 -6.09 -11.45 -13.00
N PRO A 89 -5.76 -10.60 -12.02
CA PRO A 89 -6.38 -9.29 -11.89
C PRO A 89 -5.89 -8.39 -13.03
N VAL A 90 -6.84 -7.76 -13.71
CA VAL A 90 -6.54 -6.91 -14.87
C VAL A 90 -7.18 -5.53 -14.74
N GLU A 91 -6.52 -4.56 -15.34
CA GLU A 91 -7.11 -3.31 -15.79
C GLU A 91 -7.12 -3.33 -17.32
N TYR A 92 -8.20 -2.90 -17.94
CA TYR A 92 -8.30 -2.89 -19.38
C TYR A 92 -9.11 -1.73 -19.93
N THR A 93 -8.84 -1.40 -21.19
CA THR A 93 -9.65 -0.49 -21.97
C THR A 93 -10.12 -1.20 -23.23
N SER A 94 -11.42 -1.17 -23.50
CA SER A 94 -12.02 -1.65 -24.72
C SER A 94 -12.44 -0.47 -25.60
N THR A 95 -11.91 -0.43 -26.82
CA THR A 95 -12.14 0.65 -27.80
C THR A 95 -12.80 0.09 -29.05
N PRO A 96 -13.97 0.59 -29.45
CA PRO A 96 -14.64 0.13 -30.66
C PRO A 96 -13.84 0.49 -31.93
N ILE A 97 -13.83 -0.42 -32.89
CA ILE A 97 -13.31 -0.17 -34.24
C ILE A 97 -14.50 0.27 -35.09
N ILE A 98 -14.44 1.48 -35.62
CA ILE A 98 -15.51 2.05 -36.45
C ILE A 98 -14.99 2.17 -37.89
N ASP A 99 -15.69 1.56 -38.80
CA ASP A 99 -15.49 1.72 -40.24
C ASP A 99 -16.76 2.24 -40.90
N SER A 100 -16.64 3.30 -41.67
CA SER A 100 -17.77 3.92 -42.43
C SER A 100 -19.04 4.16 -41.59
N GLY A 101 -18.82 4.55 -40.28
CA GLY A 101 -19.89 4.82 -39.33
C GLY A 101 -20.53 3.57 -38.69
N ARG A 102 -20.00 2.39 -38.95
CA ARG A 102 -20.44 1.12 -38.33
C ARG A 102 -19.35 0.55 -37.44
N VAL A 103 -19.77 0.03 -36.28
CA VAL A 103 -18.86 -0.72 -35.40
C VAL A 103 -18.62 -2.08 -36.05
N ILE A 104 -17.37 -2.38 -36.36
CA ILE A 104 -16.93 -3.66 -36.95
C ILE A 104 -16.22 -4.58 -35.95
N GLY A 105 -15.98 -4.09 -34.73
CA GLY A 105 -15.32 -4.84 -33.66
C GLY A 105 -14.82 -3.92 -32.55
N ALA A 106 -13.94 -4.44 -31.71
CA ALA A 106 -13.25 -3.67 -30.71
C ALA A 106 -11.80 -4.17 -30.54
N VAL A 107 -10.93 -3.27 -30.06
CA VAL A 107 -9.59 -3.60 -29.55
C VAL A 107 -9.62 -3.47 -28.05
N ILE A 108 -9.09 -4.46 -27.38
CA ILE A 108 -8.92 -4.51 -25.94
C ILE A 108 -7.44 -4.45 -25.62
N VAL A 109 -7.06 -3.47 -24.79
CA VAL A 109 -5.72 -3.35 -24.21
C VAL A 109 -5.84 -3.62 -22.74
N PHE A 110 -5.10 -4.59 -22.23
CA PHE A 110 -5.15 -4.98 -20.82
C PHE A 110 -3.77 -5.11 -20.22
N ARG A 111 -3.71 -4.90 -18.90
CA ARG A 111 -2.50 -5.04 -18.09
C ARG A 111 -2.77 -5.95 -16.91
N ASP A 112 -1.86 -6.87 -16.63
CA ASP A 112 -1.84 -7.64 -15.39
C ASP A 112 -1.45 -6.71 -14.22
N THR A 113 -2.30 -6.65 -13.20
CA THR A 113 -2.09 -5.81 -12.03
C THR A 113 -1.64 -6.58 -10.79
N THR A 114 -1.26 -7.85 -10.94
CA THR A 114 -0.87 -8.74 -9.83
C THR A 114 0.28 -8.16 -9.01
N GLU A 115 1.36 -7.73 -9.65
CA GLU A 115 2.52 -7.18 -8.96
C GLU A 115 2.19 -5.87 -8.23
N ARG A 116 1.43 -4.98 -8.88
CA ARG A 116 0.97 -3.72 -8.27
C ARG A 116 0.13 -3.99 -7.03
N ARG A 117 -0.86 -4.89 -7.10
CA ARG A 117 -1.72 -5.25 -5.97
C ARG A 117 -0.96 -5.87 -4.82
N ASN A 118 -0.06 -6.81 -5.10
CA ASN A 118 0.78 -7.42 -4.07
C ASN A 118 1.66 -6.39 -3.37
N THR A 119 2.22 -5.43 -4.12
CA THR A 119 3.02 -4.33 -3.56
C THR A 119 2.17 -3.40 -2.69
N GLU A 120 0.99 -3.03 -3.15
CA GLU A 120 0.04 -2.19 -2.40
C GLU A 120 -0.43 -2.87 -1.11
N GLU A 121 -0.74 -4.17 -1.15
CA GLU A 121 -1.12 -4.95 0.03
C GLU A 121 0.02 -5.06 1.04
N THR A 122 1.24 -5.34 0.56
CA THR A 122 2.43 -5.41 1.41
C THR A 122 2.72 -4.07 2.08
N LEU A 123 2.64 -2.98 1.30
CA LEU A 123 2.82 -1.64 1.83
C LEU A 123 1.75 -1.28 2.87
N ARG A 124 0.50 -1.62 2.59
CA ARG A 124 -0.61 -1.39 3.52
C ARG A 124 -0.42 -2.14 4.83
N ALA A 125 -0.02 -3.40 4.76
CA ALA A 125 0.29 -4.22 5.94
C ALA A 125 1.44 -3.60 6.77
N ALA A 126 2.53 -3.20 6.10
CA ALA A 126 3.67 -2.56 6.76
C ALA A 126 3.31 -1.20 7.41
N LEU A 127 2.42 -0.42 6.80
CA LEU A 127 1.95 0.84 7.39
C LEU A 127 1.12 0.60 8.66
N ILE A 128 0.26 -0.42 8.67
CA ILE A 128 -0.54 -0.78 9.86
C ILE A 128 0.38 -1.24 10.99
N GLU A 129 1.34 -2.11 10.69
CA GLU A 129 2.32 -2.59 11.69
C GLU A 129 3.17 -1.43 12.25
N ASN A 130 3.65 -0.54 11.37
CA ASN A 130 4.44 0.62 11.79
C ASN A 130 3.63 1.57 12.71
N ALA A 131 2.35 1.78 12.41
CA ALA A 131 1.47 2.59 13.27
C ALA A 131 1.31 1.97 14.66
N ALA A 132 1.09 0.65 14.75
CA ALA A 132 0.96 -0.06 16.02
C ALA A 132 2.27 -0.04 16.84
N LEU A 133 3.44 -0.20 16.17
CA LEU A 133 4.74 -0.12 16.82
C LEU A 133 5.03 1.29 17.35
N ARG A 134 4.66 2.34 16.60
CA ARG A 134 4.81 3.73 17.07
C ARG A 134 3.97 4.00 18.31
N GLU A 135 2.71 3.62 18.31
CA GLU A 135 1.83 3.77 19.46
C GLU A 135 2.39 3.08 20.71
N ARG A 136 2.89 1.84 20.54
CA ARG A 136 3.54 1.09 21.63
C ARG A 136 4.79 1.79 22.16
N LEU A 137 5.65 2.30 21.26
CA LEU A 137 6.86 3.03 21.65
C LEU A 137 6.54 4.34 22.36
N GLU A 138 5.50 5.05 21.96
CA GLU A 138 5.05 6.28 22.62
C GLU A 138 4.55 6.00 24.03
N MET A 139 3.76 4.93 24.23
CA MET A 139 3.32 4.51 25.56
C MET A 139 4.50 4.09 26.46
N GLU A 140 5.43 3.29 25.92
CA GLU A 140 6.62 2.86 26.67
C GLU A 140 7.51 4.05 27.03
N ASN A 141 7.70 4.99 26.11
CA ASN A 141 8.46 6.21 26.36
C ASN A 141 7.80 7.08 27.45
N ALA A 142 6.48 7.27 27.37
CA ALA A 142 5.73 8.00 28.40
C ALA A 142 5.86 7.33 29.77
N TYR A 143 5.74 6.00 29.82
CA TYR A 143 5.94 5.23 31.05
C TYR A 143 7.34 5.40 31.64
N LEU A 144 8.39 5.27 30.81
CA LEU A 144 9.77 5.42 31.24
C LEU A 144 10.07 6.85 31.72
N GLN A 145 9.53 7.86 31.06
CA GLN A 145 9.67 9.25 31.47
C GLN A 145 9.01 9.50 32.83
N GLU A 146 7.85 8.90 33.10
CA GLU A 146 7.19 8.99 34.40
C GLU A 146 7.99 8.27 35.48
N GLU A 147 8.56 7.09 35.17
CA GLU A 147 9.43 6.36 36.11
C GLU A 147 10.69 7.15 36.46
N ILE A 148 11.33 7.79 35.47
CA ILE A 148 12.50 8.67 35.68
C ILE A 148 12.10 9.87 36.52
N ARG A 149 10.95 10.49 36.26
CA ARG A 149 10.44 11.61 37.06
C ARG A 149 10.19 11.19 38.52
N ASN A 150 9.60 10.02 38.71
CA ASN A 150 9.32 9.48 40.05
C ASN A 150 10.62 9.09 40.79
N ARG A 151 11.61 8.53 40.10
CA ARG A 151 12.95 8.25 40.66
C ARG A 151 13.72 9.55 40.94
N GLY A 152 13.62 10.54 40.09
CA GLY A 152 14.24 11.86 40.28
C GLY A 152 13.70 12.65 41.47
N ASN A 153 12.46 12.37 41.91
CA ASN A 153 11.89 12.94 43.13
C ASN A 153 12.36 12.23 44.43
N HIS A 154 13.09 11.13 44.29
CA HIS A 154 13.70 10.43 45.42
C HIS A 154 15.17 10.81 45.64
N HIS A 155 15.50 12.08 45.46
CA HIS A 155 16.75 12.56 46.04
C HIS A 155 16.60 12.43 47.55
N ASN A 156 17.52 11.73 48.19
CA ASN A 156 17.64 11.56 49.65
C ASN A 156 17.81 12.90 50.41
N ILE A 157 17.38 14.00 49.79
CA ILE A 157 17.42 15.34 50.38
C ILE A 157 16.11 15.55 51.11
N ILE A 158 16.14 15.36 52.41
CA ILE A 158 15.00 15.54 53.29
C ILE A 158 15.05 16.95 53.90
N GLY A 159 14.04 17.75 53.64
CA GLY A 159 13.91 19.08 54.22
C GLY A 159 12.89 19.94 53.48
N ASN A 160 12.34 20.94 54.14
CA ASN A 160 11.31 21.81 53.60
C ASN A 160 11.58 23.31 53.84
N SER A 161 12.86 23.66 54.06
CA SER A 161 13.24 25.07 54.24
C SER A 161 13.22 25.81 52.89
N GLU A 162 12.87 27.12 52.94
CA GLU A 162 12.83 27.99 51.77
C GLU A 162 14.19 28.02 51.02
N SER A 163 15.29 28.00 51.77
CA SER A 163 16.65 27.94 51.23
C SER A 163 16.90 26.64 50.49
N LEU A 164 16.44 25.49 51.01
CA LEU A 164 16.57 24.19 50.35
C LEU A 164 15.74 24.11 49.05
N ASN A 165 14.50 24.56 49.12
CA ASN A 165 13.60 24.57 47.95
C ASN A 165 14.18 25.46 46.83
N THR A 166 14.79 26.59 47.16
CA THR A 166 15.46 27.45 46.16
C THR A 166 16.66 26.72 45.52
N ARG A 167 17.43 25.93 46.29
CA ARG A 167 18.54 25.14 45.75
C ARG A 167 18.08 23.98 44.89
N LEU A 168 17.03 23.29 45.29
CA LEU A 168 16.44 22.20 44.47
C LEU A 168 15.90 22.73 43.12
N ALA A 169 15.30 23.91 43.14
CA ALA A 169 14.86 24.56 41.90
C ALA A 169 16.04 24.91 40.97
N GLN A 170 17.18 25.38 41.55
CA GLN A 170 18.39 25.64 40.76
C GLN A 170 18.99 24.35 40.18
N ILE A 171 18.98 23.22 40.92
CA ILE A 171 19.44 21.92 40.47
C ILE A 171 18.60 21.47 39.26
N GLY A 172 17.26 21.60 39.34
CA GLY A 172 16.34 21.26 38.25
C GLY A 172 16.54 22.06 36.98
N LEU A 173 17.07 23.29 37.08
CA LEU A 173 17.38 24.13 35.92
C LEU A 173 18.73 23.76 35.28
N VAL A 174 19.70 23.32 36.05
CA VAL A 174 21.07 23.10 35.58
C VAL A 174 21.32 21.64 35.20
N GLY A 175 20.68 20.68 35.87
CA GLY A 175 20.82 19.24 35.62
C GLY A 175 20.64 18.81 34.16
N PRO A 176 19.68 19.37 33.40
CA PRO A 176 19.51 19.03 31.99
C PRO A 176 20.53 19.69 31.02
N THR A 177 21.50 20.49 31.56
CA THR A 177 22.45 21.26 30.74
C THR A 177 23.88 20.69 30.86
N ASP A 178 24.73 20.93 29.86
CA ASP A 178 26.16 20.59 29.88
C ASP A 178 27.01 21.62 30.66
N ALA A 179 26.38 22.42 31.52
CA ALA A 179 27.08 23.46 32.28
C ALA A 179 27.93 22.89 33.43
N ASN A 180 29.13 23.42 33.62
CA ASN A 180 29.96 23.08 34.76
C ASN A 180 29.37 23.69 36.03
N VAL A 181 29.13 22.88 37.05
CA VAL A 181 28.56 23.29 38.33
C VAL A 181 29.59 23.21 39.43
N LEU A 182 29.79 24.31 40.16
CA LEU A 182 30.63 24.34 41.37
C LEU A 182 29.72 24.31 42.60
N ILE A 183 29.87 23.25 43.44
CA ILE A 183 29.14 23.11 44.69
C ILE A 183 30.07 23.49 45.85
N SER A 184 29.74 24.55 46.58
CA SER A 184 30.49 25.03 47.73
C SER A 184 29.66 25.02 49.02
N GLY A 185 30.31 24.77 50.16
CA GLY A 185 29.66 24.75 51.46
C GLY A 185 30.54 24.10 52.53
N GLU A 186 30.16 24.20 53.83
CA GLU A 186 30.85 23.60 54.94
C GLU A 186 30.85 22.07 54.91
N SER A 187 31.74 21.41 55.64
CA SER A 187 31.79 19.95 55.75
C SER A 187 30.50 19.41 56.39
N GLY A 188 29.93 18.34 55.82
CA GLY A 188 28.70 17.73 56.35
C GLY A 188 27.38 18.38 55.89
N THR A 189 27.39 19.41 55.01
CA THR A 189 26.17 20.09 54.53
C THR A 189 25.42 19.37 53.40
N GLY A 190 25.80 18.14 53.10
CA GLY A 190 25.08 17.35 52.06
C GLY A 190 25.45 17.68 50.62
N LYS A 191 26.62 18.26 50.34
CA LYS A 191 27.10 18.55 48.97
C LYS A 191 27.10 17.36 48.06
N GLU A 192 27.36 16.17 48.60
CA GLU A 192 27.35 14.91 47.88
C GLU A 192 25.95 14.55 47.38
N LEU A 193 24.91 14.80 48.20
CA LEU A 193 23.51 14.61 47.78
C LEU A 193 23.10 15.58 46.67
N VAL A 194 23.60 16.82 46.72
CA VAL A 194 23.38 17.82 45.68
C VAL A 194 24.06 17.41 44.37
N ALA A 195 25.30 16.88 44.45
CA ALA A 195 26.04 16.40 43.29
C ALA A 195 25.30 15.22 42.61
N HIS A 196 24.78 14.27 43.40
CA HIS A 196 23.95 13.18 42.89
C HIS A 196 22.61 13.64 42.32
N ALA A 197 22.10 14.76 42.79
CA ALA A 197 20.83 15.31 42.31
C ALA A 197 20.99 16.08 40.99
N ILE A 198 22.21 16.46 40.59
CA ILE A 198 22.51 17.11 39.30
C ILE A 198 22.79 16.06 38.22
N HIS A 199 23.29 14.90 38.58
CA HIS A 199 23.54 13.77 37.68
C HIS A 199 22.35 12.81 37.60
#